data_8ce3f09cce9692b7f41431a6b2a87d52
#
_entry.id   8ce3f09cce9692b7f41431a6b2a87d52
#
_cell.length_a   1.000
_cell.length_b   1.000
_cell.length_c   1.000
_cell.angle_alpha   90.00
_cell.angle_beta   90.00
_cell.angle_gamma   90.00
#
_symmetry.space_group_name_H-M   'P 1'
#
loop_
_entity.id
_entity.type
_entity.pdbx_description
1 polymer ?
#
loop_
_entity_poly.entity_id
_entity_poly.type
_entity_poly.pdbx_seq_one_letter_code
_entity_poly.pdbx_strand_id
1 'polypeptide(L)'
;MAHNGPMDDRHLSPAEEDALLVRRARAGDPNVMEELVQRHYRNVFNLAFRLSGNYDDAQDIVSEVFIRVHNALPSFRGDAHFTTWLHRIVKNVFLDDRKKQRVRNHASLEEMVDLEDSSVSRQVEDPTPGPEWLVERQERSDLVQRAVLALPENQRLMIVLYHFRQRSYEEIAEIMGLPIGTVKSRLNRARQALGNKLGGARELLES
;
A
#
# COMPACT_ATOMS: atom_id res chain seq x y z
N MET A 1 5.73 55.98 -5.14
CA MET A 1 5.96 54.87 -6.07
C MET A 1 6.20 53.62 -5.23
N ALA A 2 5.16 52.81 -5.05
CA ALA A 2 5.23 51.56 -4.29
C ALA A 2 5.72 50.45 -5.24
N HIS A 3 6.87 49.88 -4.89
CA HIS A 3 7.47 48.78 -5.61
C HIS A 3 6.77 47.49 -5.16
N ASN A 4 5.82 47.02 -5.99
CA ASN A 4 5.17 45.75 -5.80
C ASN A 4 6.11 44.65 -6.34
N GLY A 5 6.91 44.06 -5.43
CA GLY A 5 7.76 42.93 -5.75
C GLY A 5 6.89 41.73 -6.15
N PRO A 6 7.37 40.82 -7.04
CA PRO A 6 6.60 39.67 -7.46
C PRO A 6 6.32 38.79 -6.26
N MET A 7 5.05 38.45 -6.06
CA MET A 7 4.64 37.35 -5.17
C MET A 7 5.35 36.08 -5.65
N ASP A 8 6.24 35.58 -4.80
CA ASP A 8 6.97 34.35 -4.96
C ASP A 8 5.95 33.18 -4.88
N ASP A 9 5.49 32.77 -6.03
CA ASP A 9 4.53 31.66 -6.22
C ASP A 9 5.29 30.33 -6.06
N ARG A 10 5.91 30.14 -4.87
CA ARG A 10 6.56 28.89 -4.52
C ARG A 10 5.49 27.83 -4.31
N HIS A 11 5.22 27.05 -5.35
CA HIS A 11 4.47 25.82 -5.18
C HIS A 11 5.20 24.92 -4.15
N LEU A 12 4.56 24.70 -3.01
CA LEU A 12 5.07 23.81 -1.97
C LEU A 12 5.25 22.40 -2.56
N SER A 13 6.32 21.74 -2.20
CA SER A 13 6.47 20.30 -2.51
C SER A 13 5.39 19.49 -1.78
N PRO A 14 5.02 18.29 -2.28
CA PRO A 14 4.05 17.43 -1.61
C PRO A 14 4.39 17.15 -0.14
N ALA A 15 5.67 17.06 0.20
CA ALA A 15 6.12 16.85 1.57
C ALA A 15 5.93 18.09 2.47
N GLU A 16 6.12 19.30 1.91
CA GLU A 16 5.90 20.56 2.62
C GLU A 16 4.40 20.81 2.86
N GLU A 17 3.55 20.45 1.89
CA GLU A 17 2.09 20.52 2.05
C GLU A 17 1.62 19.56 3.15
N ASP A 18 2.10 18.31 3.16
CA ASP A 18 1.80 17.36 4.22
C ASP A 18 2.26 17.89 5.60
N ALA A 19 3.45 18.48 5.66
CA ALA A 19 3.97 19.07 6.90
C ALA A 19 3.13 20.27 7.39
N LEU A 20 2.56 21.05 6.46
CA LEU A 20 1.62 22.12 6.78
C LEU A 20 0.32 21.58 7.38
N LEU A 21 -0.27 20.54 6.74
CA LEU A 21 -1.47 19.89 7.22
C LEU A 21 -1.26 19.30 8.62
N VAL A 22 -0.14 18.63 8.86
CA VAL A 22 0.22 18.11 10.20
C VAL A 22 0.29 19.23 11.24
N ARG A 23 0.90 20.38 10.92
CA ARG A 23 0.94 21.51 11.83
C ARG A 23 -0.45 22.07 12.16
N ARG A 24 -1.32 22.18 11.14
CA ARG A 24 -2.71 22.63 11.32
C ARG A 24 -3.49 21.63 12.19
N ALA A 25 -3.32 20.32 11.97
CA ALA A 25 -3.93 19.29 12.80
C ALA A 25 -3.55 19.43 14.28
N ARG A 26 -2.27 19.67 14.56
CA ARG A 26 -1.78 19.89 15.93
C ARG A 26 -2.27 21.19 16.56
N ALA A 27 -2.63 22.18 15.74
CA ALA A 27 -3.28 23.41 16.19
C ALA A 27 -4.79 23.24 16.43
N GLY A 28 -5.34 22.03 16.16
CA GLY A 28 -6.76 21.72 16.40
C GLY A 28 -7.69 22.11 15.25
N ASP A 29 -7.18 22.30 14.03
CA ASP A 29 -8.01 22.58 12.86
C ASP A 29 -8.86 21.34 12.50
N PRO A 30 -10.20 21.43 12.58
CA PRO A 30 -11.08 20.28 12.39
C PRO A 30 -11.14 19.80 10.93
N ASN A 31 -10.80 20.65 9.97
CA ASN A 31 -10.92 20.33 8.54
C ASN A 31 -9.73 19.55 7.98
N VAL A 32 -8.61 19.53 8.72
CA VAL A 32 -7.36 18.90 8.24
C VAL A 32 -7.52 17.43 7.96
N MET A 33 -8.33 16.71 8.74
CA MET A 33 -8.53 15.28 8.54
C MET A 33 -9.16 14.98 7.19
N GLU A 34 -10.14 15.77 6.78
CA GLU A 34 -10.76 15.65 5.46
C GLU A 34 -9.75 15.92 4.35
N GLU A 35 -8.95 16.98 4.46
CA GLU A 35 -7.90 17.32 3.48
C GLU A 35 -6.86 16.20 3.34
N LEU A 36 -6.42 15.61 4.47
CA LEU A 36 -5.49 14.47 4.47
C LEU A 36 -6.11 13.22 3.84
N VAL A 37 -7.37 12.93 4.12
CA VAL A 37 -8.09 11.81 3.49
C VAL A 37 -8.16 12.01 1.98
N GLN A 38 -8.66 13.15 1.51
CA GLN A 38 -8.78 13.45 0.08
C GLN A 38 -7.43 13.32 -0.65
N ARG A 39 -6.37 13.82 -0.04
CA ARG A 39 -5.03 13.81 -0.61
C ARG A 39 -4.41 12.41 -0.69
N HIS A 40 -4.59 11.59 0.35
CA HIS A 40 -3.90 10.32 0.48
C HIS A 40 -4.76 9.08 0.19
N TYR A 41 -6.09 9.21 0.10
CA TYR A 41 -7.01 8.09 -0.10
C TYR A 41 -6.59 7.18 -1.26
N ARG A 42 -6.43 7.74 -2.45
CA ARG A 42 -6.07 6.99 -3.66
C ARG A 42 -4.72 6.25 -3.49
N ASN A 43 -3.77 6.89 -2.82
CA ASN A 43 -2.47 6.30 -2.57
C ASN A 43 -2.53 5.15 -1.58
N VAL A 44 -3.30 5.31 -0.49
CA VAL A 44 -3.51 4.28 0.53
C VAL A 44 -4.30 3.12 -0.07
N PHE A 45 -5.38 3.40 -0.81
CA PHE A 45 -6.19 2.39 -1.48
C PHE A 45 -5.36 1.54 -2.46
N ASN A 46 -4.61 2.18 -3.34
CA ASN A 46 -3.76 1.46 -4.29
C ASN A 46 -2.68 0.62 -3.59
N LEU A 47 -2.16 1.06 -2.44
CA LEU A 47 -1.22 0.28 -1.64
C LEU A 47 -1.94 -0.92 -1.01
N ALA A 48 -3.07 -0.69 -0.38
CA ALA A 48 -3.89 -1.73 0.25
C ALA A 48 -4.32 -2.80 -0.77
N PHE A 49 -4.81 -2.38 -1.95
CA PHE A 49 -5.20 -3.29 -3.02
C PHE A 49 -4.03 -4.13 -3.54
N ARG A 50 -2.86 -3.54 -3.72
CA ARG A 50 -1.64 -4.30 -4.10
C ARG A 50 -1.25 -5.34 -3.07
N LEU A 51 -1.53 -5.07 -1.79
CA LEU A 51 -1.21 -5.97 -0.69
C LEU A 51 -2.27 -7.06 -0.48
N SER A 52 -3.56 -6.72 -0.58
CA SER A 52 -4.68 -7.64 -0.33
C SER A 52 -5.08 -8.46 -1.55
N GLY A 53 -5.04 -7.83 -2.75
CA GLY A 53 -5.52 -8.42 -3.99
C GLY A 53 -7.05 -8.42 -4.12
N ASN A 54 -7.77 -7.89 -3.16
CA ASN A 54 -9.23 -7.86 -3.10
C ASN A 54 -9.70 -6.43 -2.84
N TYR A 55 -10.78 -6.02 -3.50
CA TYR A 55 -11.31 -4.66 -3.40
C TYR A 55 -11.90 -4.39 -2.00
N ASP A 56 -12.67 -5.32 -1.47
CA ASP A 56 -13.37 -5.18 -0.19
C ASP A 56 -12.34 -5.17 0.96
N ASP A 57 -11.37 -6.11 0.95
CA ASP A 57 -10.25 -6.10 1.90
C ASP A 57 -9.46 -4.77 1.84
N ALA A 58 -9.25 -4.24 0.62
CA ALA A 58 -8.54 -2.97 0.46
C ALA A 58 -9.34 -1.80 1.05
N GLN A 59 -10.65 -1.77 0.90
CA GLN A 59 -11.53 -0.77 1.51
C GLN A 59 -11.54 -0.85 3.03
N ASP A 60 -11.60 -2.06 3.59
CA ASP A 60 -11.53 -2.28 5.03
C ASP A 60 -10.19 -1.78 5.60
N ILE A 61 -9.09 -2.13 4.93
CA ILE A 61 -7.75 -1.64 5.30
C ILE A 61 -7.70 -0.11 5.26
N VAL A 62 -8.22 0.53 4.20
CA VAL A 62 -8.23 2.00 4.07
C VAL A 62 -9.02 2.65 5.20
N SER A 63 -10.20 2.13 5.50
CA SER A 63 -11.06 2.64 6.57
C SER A 63 -10.35 2.57 7.93
N GLU A 64 -9.76 1.42 8.26
CA GLU A 64 -9.01 1.22 9.50
C GLU A 64 -7.75 2.11 9.55
N VAL A 65 -7.06 2.30 8.42
CA VAL A 65 -5.88 3.19 8.33
C VAL A 65 -6.27 4.61 8.70
N PHE A 66 -7.33 5.17 8.11
CA PHE A 66 -7.72 6.55 8.40
C PHE A 66 -8.30 6.74 9.80
N ILE A 67 -8.95 5.73 10.39
CA ILE A 67 -9.32 5.73 11.81
C ILE A 67 -8.05 5.81 12.67
N ARG A 68 -7.01 5.00 12.40
CA ARG A 68 -5.74 5.04 13.15
C ARG A 68 -4.99 6.36 12.92
N VAL A 69 -5.02 6.90 11.70
CA VAL A 69 -4.44 8.22 11.39
C VAL A 69 -5.13 9.29 12.24
N HIS A 70 -6.47 9.34 12.24
CA HIS A 70 -7.22 10.30 13.03
C HIS A 70 -6.84 10.27 14.52
N ASN A 71 -6.78 9.08 15.10
CA ASN A 71 -6.48 8.90 16.51
C ASN A 71 -5.00 9.24 16.86
N ALA A 72 -4.07 8.97 15.96
CA ALA A 72 -2.64 9.13 16.22
C ALA A 72 -2.06 10.47 15.73
N LEU A 73 -2.76 11.19 14.85
CA LEU A 73 -2.29 12.45 14.25
C LEU A 73 -1.97 13.54 15.29
N PRO A 74 -2.75 13.73 16.38
CA PRO A 74 -2.42 14.72 17.41
C PRO A 74 -1.08 14.46 18.10
N SER A 75 -0.64 13.19 18.17
CA SER A 75 0.62 12.78 18.79
C SER A 75 1.78 12.66 17.80
N PHE A 76 1.53 12.82 16.50
CA PHE A 76 2.56 12.73 15.47
C PHE A 76 3.56 13.89 15.59
N ARG A 77 4.83 13.58 15.89
CA ARG A 77 5.85 14.59 16.17
C ARG A 77 6.50 15.20 14.94
N GLY A 78 6.40 14.56 13.77
CA GLY A 78 7.06 14.99 12.55
C GLY A 78 8.53 14.53 12.44
N ASP A 79 8.93 13.54 13.25
CA ASP A 79 10.29 12.97 13.23
C ASP A 79 10.59 12.25 11.90
N ALA A 80 9.55 11.89 11.15
CA ALA A 80 9.59 11.30 9.83
C ALA A 80 8.69 12.08 8.86
N HIS A 81 8.86 11.86 7.56
CA HIS A 81 7.88 12.32 6.58
C HIS A 81 6.50 11.72 6.86
N PHE A 82 5.45 12.53 6.72
CA PHE A 82 4.07 12.05 6.93
C PHE A 82 3.75 10.79 6.13
N THR A 83 4.17 10.73 4.87
CA THR A 83 3.96 9.55 4.01
C THR A 83 4.65 8.30 4.53
N THR A 84 5.85 8.41 5.12
CA THR A 84 6.57 7.27 5.74
C THR A 84 5.81 6.78 6.97
N TRP A 85 5.34 7.69 7.81
CA TRP A 85 4.51 7.37 8.97
C TRP A 85 3.17 6.74 8.56
N LEU A 86 2.50 7.29 7.53
CA LEU A 86 1.26 6.74 6.98
C LEU A 86 1.46 5.30 6.46
N HIS A 87 2.53 5.04 5.72
CA HIS A 87 2.84 3.68 5.25
C HIS A 87 3.15 2.71 6.40
N ARG A 88 3.71 3.18 7.52
CA ARG A 88 3.86 2.36 8.74
C ARG A 88 2.50 1.94 9.30
N ILE A 89 1.52 2.85 9.29
CA ILE A 89 0.14 2.52 9.69
C ILE A 89 -0.46 1.49 8.73
N VAL A 90 -0.36 1.70 7.41
CA VAL A 90 -0.85 0.74 6.40
C VAL A 90 -0.24 -0.65 6.61
N LYS A 91 1.08 -0.73 6.81
CA LYS A 91 1.76 -2.01 7.11
C LYS A 91 1.17 -2.69 8.34
N ASN A 92 0.98 -1.95 9.43
CA ASN A 92 0.47 -2.52 10.67
C ASN A 92 -0.96 -3.03 10.48
N VAL A 93 -1.86 -2.23 9.88
CA VAL A 93 -3.25 -2.63 9.60
C VAL A 93 -3.28 -3.89 8.74
N PHE A 94 -2.51 -3.91 7.64
CA PHE A 94 -2.45 -5.08 6.76
C PHE A 94 -1.98 -6.35 7.48
N LEU A 95 -0.92 -6.27 8.28
CA LEU A 95 -0.43 -7.44 9.03
C LEU A 95 -1.40 -7.89 10.12
N ASP A 96 -2.06 -6.96 10.81
CA ASP A 96 -3.09 -7.27 11.80
C ASP A 96 -4.28 -7.97 11.14
N ASP A 97 -4.72 -7.49 9.97
CA ASP A 97 -5.80 -8.09 9.20
C ASP A 97 -5.45 -9.53 8.77
N ARG A 98 -4.27 -9.76 8.20
CA ARG A 98 -3.81 -11.10 7.81
C ARG A 98 -3.71 -12.05 9.02
N LYS A 99 -3.29 -11.56 10.17
CA LYS A 99 -3.29 -12.33 11.41
C LYS A 99 -4.71 -12.73 11.84
N LYS A 100 -5.66 -11.80 11.80
CA LYS A 100 -7.07 -12.07 12.11
C LYS A 100 -7.69 -13.10 11.16
N GLN A 101 -7.41 -12.99 9.85
CA GLN A 101 -7.90 -13.92 8.83
C GLN A 101 -7.35 -15.34 9.08
N ARG A 102 -6.05 -15.49 9.40
CA ARG A 102 -5.48 -16.81 9.73
C ARG A 102 -6.13 -17.43 10.95
N VAL A 103 -6.36 -16.65 12.02
CA VAL A 103 -7.02 -17.17 13.24
C VAL A 103 -8.44 -17.61 12.92
N ARG A 104 -9.20 -16.86 12.13
CA ARG A 104 -10.55 -17.23 11.70
C ARG A 104 -10.57 -18.51 10.87
N ASN A 105 -9.64 -18.62 9.91
CA ASN A 105 -9.54 -19.81 9.06
C ASN A 105 -9.14 -21.05 9.87
N HIS A 106 -8.27 -20.93 10.89
CA HIS A 106 -7.95 -22.05 11.79
C HIS A 106 -9.16 -22.46 12.65
N ALA A 107 -9.90 -21.50 13.20
CA ALA A 107 -11.10 -21.79 13.98
C ALA A 107 -12.20 -22.43 13.09
N SER A 108 -12.35 -21.97 11.84
CA SER A 108 -13.31 -22.54 10.88
C SER A 108 -12.90 -23.94 10.39
N LEU A 109 -11.60 -24.25 10.32
CA LEU A 109 -11.11 -25.58 9.95
C LEU A 109 -11.35 -26.63 11.04
N GLU A 110 -11.45 -26.22 12.30
CA GLU A 110 -11.84 -27.11 13.40
C GLU A 110 -13.35 -27.41 13.39
N GLU A 111 -14.16 -26.54 12.76
CA GLU A 111 -15.63 -26.63 12.72
C GLU A 111 -16.18 -27.18 11.39
N MET A 112 -15.36 -27.23 10.33
CA MET A 112 -15.80 -27.65 8.98
C MET A 112 -14.79 -28.60 8.33
N VAL A 113 -15.02 -29.87 8.50
CA VAL A 113 -14.72 -30.88 7.46
C VAL A 113 -15.83 -30.73 6.42
N ASP A 114 -15.48 -30.27 5.23
CA ASP A 114 -16.31 -30.01 4.04
C ASP A 114 -16.73 -28.53 3.86
N LEU A 115 -15.94 -27.82 3.08
CA LEU A 115 -16.40 -26.97 1.96
C LEU A 115 -15.19 -26.39 1.21
N GLU A 116 -15.18 -26.67 -0.09
CA GLU A 116 -14.14 -26.27 -1.03
C GLU A 116 -13.94 -24.73 -1.11
N ASP A 117 -12.68 -24.36 -1.23
CA ASP A 117 -12.16 -23.02 -1.45
C ASP A 117 -12.78 -22.39 -2.71
N SER A 118 -13.68 -21.43 -2.50
CA SER A 118 -14.20 -20.56 -3.55
C SER A 118 -13.78 -19.13 -3.27
N SER A 119 -12.50 -18.83 -3.46
CA SER A 119 -12.03 -17.44 -3.57
C SER A 119 -12.44 -16.88 -4.94
N VAL A 120 -13.67 -16.42 -5.06
CA VAL A 120 -14.12 -15.64 -6.22
C VAL A 120 -13.52 -14.25 -6.12
N SER A 121 -12.40 -14.07 -6.79
CA SER A 121 -11.87 -12.75 -7.14
C SER A 121 -12.92 -12.03 -8.00
N ARG A 122 -13.63 -11.08 -7.42
CA ARG A 122 -14.44 -10.14 -8.21
C ARG A 122 -13.48 -9.21 -8.94
N GLN A 123 -13.13 -9.61 -10.18
CA GLN A 123 -12.57 -8.69 -11.15
C GLN A 123 -13.65 -7.66 -11.46
N VAL A 124 -13.34 -6.39 -11.23
CA VAL A 124 -14.08 -5.29 -11.84
C VAL A 124 -13.63 -5.28 -13.30
N GLU A 125 -14.38 -5.96 -14.13
CA GLU A 125 -14.25 -5.87 -15.59
C GLU A 125 -14.73 -4.49 -16.02
N ASP A 126 -13.83 -3.71 -16.59
CA ASP A 126 -14.16 -2.56 -17.41
C ASP A 126 -14.38 -3.10 -18.85
N PRO A 127 -15.62 -3.18 -19.36
CA PRO A 127 -15.92 -3.88 -20.60
C PRO A 127 -15.75 -2.99 -21.83
N THR A 128 -14.63 -2.30 -21.96
CA THR A 128 -14.32 -1.59 -23.21
C THR A 128 -13.24 -2.40 -23.95
N PRO A 129 -13.56 -3.02 -25.11
CA PRO A 129 -12.55 -3.66 -25.94
C PRO A 129 -11.59 -2.60 -26.45
N GLY A 130 -10.44 -2.52 -25.81
CA GLY A 130 -9.35 -1.63 -26.21
C GLY A 130 -8.45 -2.30 -27.24
N PRO A 131 -7.53 -1.54 -27.89
CA PRO A 131 -6.51 -2.09 -28.79
C PRO A 131 -5.75 -3.24 -28.13
N GLU A 132 -5.31 -4.24 -28.92
CA GLU A 132 -4.60 -5.45 -28.46
C GLU A 132 -3.47 -5.16 -27.45
N TRP A 133 -2.75 -4.04 -27.61
CA TRP A 133 -1.69 -3.63 -26.67
C TRP A 133 -2.21 -3.27 -25.26
N LEU A 134 -3.47 -2.85 -25.12
CA LEU A 134 -4.10 -2.61 -23.80
C LEU A 134 -4.39 -3.94 -23.11
N VAL A 135 -4.87 -4.94 -23.85
CA VAL A 135 -5.12 -6.29 -23.33
C VAL A 135 -3.83 -6.92 -22.85
N GLU A 136 -2.78 -6.93 -23.69
CA GLU A 136 -1.46 -7.44 -23.27
C GLU A 136 -0.91 -6.73 -22.04
N ARG A 137 -1.08 -5.41 -21.94
CA ARG A 137 -0.63 -4.64 -20.79
C ARG A 137 -1.39 -5.00 -19.52
N GLN A 138 -2.70 -5.24 -19.66
CA GLN A 138 -3.55 -5.67 -18.55
C GLN A 138 -3.14 -7.07 -18.09
N GLU A 139 -3.01 -8.03 -19.00
CA GLU A 139 -2.58 -9.40 -18.70
C GLU A 139 -1.23 -9.45 -17.98
N ARG A 140 -0.25 -8.65 -18.45
CA ARG A 140 1.06 -8.50 -17.77
C ARG A 140 0.91 -7.90 -16.37
N SER A 141 0.03 -6.92 -16.20
CA SER A 141 -0.24 -6.32 -14.89
C SER A 141 -0.84 -7.34 -13.93
N ASP A 142 -1.78 -8.14 -14.40
CA ASP A 142 -2.46 -9.16 -13.61
C ASP A 142 -1.50 -10.31 -13.26
N LEU A 143 -0.64 -10.70 -14.19
CA LEU A 143 0.41 -11.68 -13.93
C LEU A 143 1.34 -11.23 -12.80
N VAL A 144 1.82 -9.99 -12.88
CA VAL A 144 2.68 -9.41 -11.84
C VAL A 144 1.92 -9.32 -10.51
N GLN A 145 0.66 -8.89 -10.53
CA GLN A 145 -0.17 -8.81 -9.32
C GLN A 145 -0.33 -10.17 -8.66
N ARG A 146 -0.67 -11.21 -9.42
CA ARG A 146 -0.77 -12.60 -8.90
C ARG A 146 0.54 -13.09 -8.32
N ALA A 147 1.67 -12.86 -9.00
CA ALA A 147 2.98 -13.23 -8.50
C ALA A 147 3.33 -12.51 -7.18
N VAL A 148 2.98 -11.23 -7.07
CA VAL A 148 3.16 -10.43 -5.83
C VAL A 148 2.28 -10.99 -4.70
N LEU A 149 1.02 -11.31 -4.97
CA LEU A 149 0.09 -11.87 -3.98
C LEU A 149 0.53 -13.25 -3.47
N ALA A 150 1.22 -14.03 -4.30
CA ALA A 150 1.76 -15.32 -3.92
C ALA A 150 3.03 -15.26 -3.04
N LEU A 151 3.55 -14.05 -2.74
CA LEU A 151 4.67 -13.86 -1.81
C LEU A 151 4.18 -13.88 -0.35
N PRO A 152 5.02 -14.34 0.59
CA PRO A 152 4.79 -14.12 2.02
C PRO A 152 4.62 -12.62 2.33
N GLU A 153 3.75 -12.26 3.29
CA GLU A 153 3.29 -10.89 3.53
C GLU A 153 4.44 -9.88 3.71
N ASN A 154 5.47 -10.24 4.48
CA ASN A 154 6.62 -9.35 4.69
C ASN A 154 7.45 -9.14 3.42
N GLN A 155 7.56 -10.16 2.55
CA GLN A 155 8.22 -10.02 1.25
C GLN A 155 7.37 -9.18 0.29
N ARG A 156 6.06 -9.42 0.27
CA ARG A 156 5.09 -8.65 -0.50
C ARG A 156 5.15 -7.16 -0.14
N LEU A 157 5.11 -6.83 1.16
CA LEU A 157 5.25 -5.46 1.65
C LEU A 157 6.53 -4.79 1.13
N MET A 158 7.67 -5.46 1.21
CA MET A 158 8.94 -4.90 0.74
C MET A 158 8.96 -4.68 -0.77
N ILE A 159 8.44 -5.62 -1.56
CA ILE A 159 8.33 -5.50 -3.02
C ILE A 159 7.41 -4.33 -3.38
N VAL A 160 6.25 -4.22 -2.73
CA VAL A 160 5.28 -3.16 -3.03
C VAL A 160 5.84 -1.79 -2.63
N LEU A 161 6.44 -1.65 -1.47
CA LEU A 161 7.07 -0.39 -1.04
C LEU A 161 8.19 0.04 -1.97
N TYR A 162 9.05 -0.86 -2.39
CA TYR A 162 10.20 -0.52 -3.22
C TYR A 162 9.80 -0.26 -4.69
N HIS A 163 9.14 -1.22 -5.33
CA HIS A 163 8.89 -1.16 -6.78
C HIS A 163 7.65 -0.34 -7.16
N PHE A 164 6.60 -0.35 -6.34
CA PHE A 164 5.35 0.35 -6.68
C PHE A 164 5.20 1.70 -5.95
N ARG A 165 5.89 1.88 -4.81
CA ARG A 165 5.87 3.13 -4.05
C ARG A 165 7.19 3.89 -4.10
N GLN A 166 8.19 3.34 -4.78
CA GLN A 166 9.51 3.96 -4.99
C GLN A 166 10.15 4.46 -3.68
N ARG A 167 9.97 3.69 -2.58
CA ARG A 167 10.57 4.03 -1.29
C ARG A 167 12.04 3.64 -1.27
N SER A 168 12.87 4.49 -0.67
CA SER A 168 14.28 4.20 -0.45
C SER A 168 14.47 3.05 0.56
N TYR A 169 15.66 2.48 0.62
CA TYR A 169 15.95 1.44 1.63
C TYR A 169 15.84 1.99 3.06
N GLU A 170 16.18 3.25 3.27
CA GLU A 170 16.07 3.97 4.53
C GLU A 170 14.62 4.12 4.95
N GLU A 171 13.76 4.60 4.04
CA GLU A 171 12.32 4.71 4.28
C GLU A 171 11.68 3.34 4.56
N ILE A 172 12.07 2.31 3.80
CA ILE A 172 11.57 0.94 4.03
C ILE A 172 12.04 0.42 5.39
N ALA A 173 13.29 0.69 5.78
CA ALA A 173 13.82 0.31 7.10
C ALA A 173 12.98 0.96 8.21
N GLU A 174 12.64 2.23 8.05
CA GLU A 174 11.80 2.95 8.98
C GLU A 174 10.36 2.41 9.01
N ILE A 175 9.72 2.21 7.84
CA ILE A 175 8.36 1.65 7.73
C ILE A 175 8.29 0.26 8.34
N MET A 176 9.26 -0.60 8.05
CA MET A 176 9.28 -1.99 8.50
C MET A 176 9.75 -2.15 9.95
N GLY A 177 10.45 -1.14 10.50
CA GLY A 177 11.08 -1.22 11.82
C GLY A 177 12.28 -2.18 11.82
N LEU A 178 13.11 -2.17 10.76
CA LEU A 178 14.22 -3.10 10.54
C LEU A 178 15.51 -2.33 10.26
N PRO A 179 16.68 -2.88 10.62
CA PRO A 179 17.98 -2.35 10.18
C PRO A 179 18.07 -2.35 8.65
N ILE A 180 18.71 -1.33 8.05
CA ILE A 180 18.84 -1.18 6.59
C ILE A 180 19.55 -2.39 5.94
N GLY A 181 20.53 -2.98 6.59
CA GLY A 181 21.20 -4.21 6.13
C GLY A 181 20.23 -5.39 6.02
N THR A 182 19.27 -5.48 6.96
CA THR A 182 18.20 -6.48 6.94
C THR A 182 17.22 -6.22 5.79
N VAL A 183 16.87 -4.94 5.52
CA VAL A 183 16.03 -4.58 4.38
C VAL A 183 16.67 -4.99 3.07
N LYS A 184 17.95 -4.65 2.85
CA LYS A 184 18.71 -5.02 1.64
C LYS A 184 18.69 -6.52 1.39
N SER A 185 19.03 -7.34 2.42
CA SER A 185 19.07 -8.80 2.30
C SER A 185 17.69 -9.43 2.08
N ARG A 186 16.66 -8.94 2.79
CA ARG A 186 15.28 -9.44 2.64
C ARG A 186 14.66 -9.04 1.32
N LEU A 187 14.89 -7.81 0.85
CA LEU A 187 14.40 -7.35 -0.45
C LEU A 187 15.04 -8.14 -1.60
N ASN A 188 16.34 -8.46 -1.51
CA ASN A 188 16.98 -9.32 -2.49
C ASN A 188 16.31 -10.70 -2.56
N ARG A 189 16.07 -11.34 -1.41
CA ARG A 189 15.35 -12.63 -1.36
C ARG A 189 13.92 -12.51 -1.91
N ALA A 190 13.22 -11.41 -1.59
CA ALA A 190 11.87 -11.17 -2.10
C ALA A 190 11.85 -11.02 -3.63
N ARG A 191 12.86 -10.35 -4.22
CA ARG A 191 13.02 -10.24 -5.68
C ARG A 191 13.27 -11.60 -6.32
N GLN A 192 14.14 -12.43 -5.74
CA GLN A 192 14.39 -13.79 -6.23
C GLN A 192 13.11 -14.63 -6.18
N ALA A 193 12.38 -14.59 -5.07
CA ALA A 193 11.11 -15.29 -4.93
C ALA A 193 10.06 -14.81 -5.96
N LEU A 194 9.99 -13.49 -6.21
CA LEU A 194 9.11 -12.92 -7.23
C LEU A 194 9.53 -13.39 -8.64
N GLY A 195 10.82 -13.34 -8.95
CA GLY A 195 11.35 -13.81 -10.25
C GLY A 195 11.00 -15.28 -10.53
N ASN A 196 11.15 -16.15 -9.53
CA ASN A 196 10.77 -17.57 -9.65
C ASN A 196 9.28 -17.75 -9.93
N LYS A 197 8.41 -16.94 -9.28
CA LYS A 197 6.96 -16.99 -9.50
C LYS A 197 6.56 -16.46 -10.88
N LEU A 198 7.24 -15.43 -11.37
CA LEU A 198 7.01 -14.87 -12.71
C LEU A 198 7.51 -15.82 -13.81
N GLY A 199 8.65 -16.50 -13.61
CA GLY A 199 9.16 -17.50 -14.55
C GLY A 199 8.20 -18.67 -14.70
N GLY A 200 7.76 -19.27 -13.58
CA GLY A 200 6.78 -20.36 -13.61
C GLY A 200 5.42 -19.97 -14.20
N ALA A 201 4.97 -18.73 -13.97
CA ALA A 201 3.71 -18.26 -14.55
C ALA A 201 3.80 -18.01 -16.06
N ARG A 202 5.00 -17.61 -16.58
CA ARG A 202 5.23 -17.44 -18.01
C ARG A 202 5.24 -18.77 -18.76
N GLU A 203 5.87 -19.80 -18.20
CA GLU A 203 5.89 -21.14 -18.77
C GLU A 203 4.47 -21.74 -18.91
N LEU A 204 3.56 -21.43 -17.97
CA LEU A 204 2.15 -21.88 -18.02
C LEU A 204 1.31 -21.14 -19.07
N LEU A 205 1.73 -19.94 -19.52
CA LEU A 205 1.02 -19.18 -20.56
C LEU A 205 1.54 -19.50 -21.97
N GLU A 206 2.75 -20.09 -22.07
CA GLU A 206 3.39 -20.46 -23.33
C GLU A 206 3.15 -21.97 -23.69
N SER A 207 2.53 -22.74 -22.78
CA SER A 207 2.16 -24.15 -22.95
C SER A 207 0.67 -24.35 -23.26
#